data_7ae6252173e0709bc88bea68efa9f6c6
#
_entry.id   7ae6252173e0709bc88bea68efa9f6c6
#
_cell.length_a   1.000
_cell.length_b   1.000
_cell.length_c   1.000
_cell.angle_alpha   90.00
_cell.angle_beta   90.00
_cell.angle_gamma   90.00
#
_symmetry.space_group_name_H-M   'P 1'
#
loop_
_entity.id
_entity.type
_entity.pdbx_description
1 polymer ?
#
loop_
_entity_poly.entity_id
_entity_poly.type
_entity_poly.pdbx_seq_one_letter_code
_entity_poly.pdbx_strand_id
1 'polypeptide(L)'
;MKKVLSSLLFLSMGLSSMGRADATTESTAAASFLLFEPSARASAMGNAYVAIADDANATYYNPAALADFNRRSVSTTFYKPVPNLASDIFSSFAAYTHPFQGIGNLGFSIIYTSLGKQFHTDAQGNSLGEFTSFGMGLGVSYGTHLFKNLSVGVTAKFIHENLSNSSNVQVGDERGKGAGTSFAGDFGLMWKPQSRLTVAAALRNVGPNMTFIDADQADPLPQNFTLGVAFVPYKNDKSSFLITTDIYKPLPDRDGGFFSFVTGWTNDTPDAEFKDIDYKIGAEWQYMLSEESAFALRAGYWHDEDGKRKVPTAGLGLKYNWATFDISYFIDNSAALRNVFRFSGGFHF
;
A
#
# COMPACT_ATOMS: atom_id res chain seq x y z
N MET A 1 4.62 -14.36 33.36
CA MET A 1 3.48 -14.34 32.43
C MET A 1 3.18 -13.00 31.73
N LYS A 2 3.73 -11.83 32.12
CA LYS A 2 3.48 -10.53 31.46
C LYS A 2 4.55 -10.08 30.45
N LYS A 3 5.64 -10.81 30.25
CA LYS A 3 6.80 -10.36 29.46
C LYS A 3 6.92 -10.98 28.06
N VAL A 4 6.25 -12.08 27.77
CA VAL A 4 6.25 -12.68 26.41
C VAL A 4 5.26 -11.96 25.48
N LEU A 5 4.20 -11.36 26.04
CA LEU A 5 3.25 -10.52 25.31
C LEU A 5 3.88 -9.21 24.79
N SER A 6 4.95 -8.74 25.46
CA SER A 6 5.56 -7.45 25.10
C SER A 6 6.40 -7.47 23.82
N SER A 7 6.92 -8.60 23.37
CA SER A 7 7.81 -8.64 22.19
C SER A 7 7.04 -8.76 20.88
N LEU A 8 5.90 -9.42 20.86
CA LEU A 8 5.00 -9.48 19.70
C LEU A 8 4.18 -8.17 19.54
N LEU A 9 3.84 -7.52 20.67
CA LEU A 9 3.21 -6.19 20.65
C LEU A 9 4.18 -5.08 20.21
N PHE A 10 5.49 -5.24 20.43
CA PHE A 10 6.46 -4.16 20.12
C PHE A 10 6.68 -3.95 18.63
N LEU A 11 6.44 -4.92 17.75
CA LEU A 11 6.61 -4.70 16.31
C LEU A 11 5.39 -4.02 15.67
N SER A 12 4.19 -4.32 16.13
CA SER A 12 2.99 -3.54 15.79
C SER A 12 2.99 -2.16 16.47
N MET A 13 3.59 -2.05 17.68
CA MET A 13 3.73 -0.81 18.42
C MET A 13 4.90 0.07 17.98
N GLY A 14 5.89 -0.44 17.27
CA GLY A 14 7.05 0.33 16.79
C GLY A 14 6.68 1.36 15.72
N LEU A 15 5.56 1.21 15.04
CA LEU A 15 4.99 2.19 14.12
C LEU A 15 3.98 3.13 14.79
N SER A 16 3.49 2.79 15.98
CA SER A 16 2.43 3.53 16.67
C SER A 16 2.85 4.20 17.99
N SER A 17 4.07 4.04 18.51
CA SER A 17 4.41 4.44 19.88
C SER A 17 5.20 5.74 20.04
N MET A 18 4.84 6.78 19.29
CA MET A 18 5.25 8.15 19.66
C MET A 18 4.05 9.09 19.82
N GLY A 19 3.26 8.80 20.79
CA GLY A 19 2.10 9.57 21.24
C GLY A 19 1.15 8.60 21.91
N ARG A 20 0.46 9.01 22.91
CA ARG A 20 -0.64 8.29 23.55
C ARG A 20 -1.71 8.10 22.47
N ALA A 21 -1.52 7.08 21.62
CA ALA A 21 -2.46 6.71 20.60
C ALA A 21 -3.56 5.90 21.28
N ASP A 22 -4.76 6.39 21.23
CA ASP A 22 -5.90 5.49 21.14
C ASP A 22 -5.57 4.59 19.94
N ALA A 23 -5.64 3.27 20.09
CA ALA A 23 -5.23 2.34 19.04
C ALA A 23 -6.07 2.63 17.80
N THR A 24 -5.41 3.06 16.73
CA THR A 24 -6.08 3.33 15.47
C THR A 24 -6.63 2.04 14.90
N THR A 25 -7.72 2.09 14.19
CA THR A 25 -8.34 0.92 13.54
C THR A 25 -7.33 0.16 12.65
N GLU A 26 -6.40 0.86 12.00
CA GLU A 26 -5.32 0.24 11.22
C GLU A 26 -4.32 -0.55 12.05
N SER A 27 -4.04 -0.15 13.29
CA SER A 27 -3.04 -0.79 14.14
C SER A 27 -3.46 -2.17 14.65
N THR A 28 -4.75 -2.53 14.53
CA THR A 28 -5.31 -3.82 14.92
C THR A 28 -5.44 -4.79 13.75
N ALA A 29 -5.15 -4.37 12.53
CA ALA A 29 -5.29 -5.21 11.35
C ALA A 29 -4.12 -6.20 11.20
N ALA A 30 -4.42 -7.44 10.81
CA ALA A 30 -3.45 -8.39 10.30
C ALA A 30 -2.89 -7.93 8.94
N ALA A 31 -1.80 -8.52 8.52
CA ALA A 31 -1.19 -8.28 7.21
C ALA A 31 -0.98 -6.78 6.89
N SER A 32 -0.62 -5.98 7.89
CA SER A 32 -0.39 -4.54 7.76
C SER A 32 0.70 -4.19 6.72
N PHE A 33 1.56 -5.13 6.33
CA PHE A 33 2.52 -4.98 5.24
C PHE A 33 1.83 -4.66 3.88
N LEU A 34 0.55 -4.99 3.71
CA LEU A 34 -0.24 -4.63 2.53
C LEU A 34 -0.50 -3.12 2.41
N LEU A 35 -0.30 -2.36 3.48
CA LEU A 35 -0.40 -0.90 3.50
C LEU A 35 0.91 -0.21 3.08
N PHE A 36 2.00 -0.97 2.92
CA PHE A 36 3.27 -0.43 2.44
C PHE A 36 3.20 -0.13 0.94
N GLU A 37 2.62 1.03 0.63
CA GLU A 37 2.35 1.50 -0.72
C GLU A 37 3.61 1.46 -1.59
N PRO A 38 3.64 0.67 -2.69
CA PRO A 38 4.73 0.62 -3.63
C PRO A 38 4.74 1.89 -4.50
N SER A 39 5.75 2.06 -5.35
CA SER A 39 5.93 3.18 -6.28
C SER A 39 6.54 4.43 -5.67
N ALA A 40 7.78 4.70 -6.08
CA ALA A 40 8.44 5.97 -5.77
C ALA A 40 7.71 7.16 -6.41
N ARG A 41 7.09 6.98 -7.60
CA ARG A 41 6.30 8.03 -8.24
C ARG A 41 5.10 8.42 -7.40
N ALA A 42 4.31 7.45 -6.92
CA ALA A 42 3.17 7.72 -6.04
C ALA A 42 3.63 8.36 -4.72
N SER A 43 4.66 7.80 -4.10
CA SER A 43 5.24 8.29 -2.85
C SER A 43 5.69 9.74 -2.96
N ALA A 44 6.31 10.14 -4.08
CA ALA A 44 6.72 11.51 -4.34
C ALA A 44 5.52 12.49 -4.42
N MET A 45 4.32 11.99 -4.67
CA MET A 45 3.07 12.75 -4.77
C MET A 45 2.17 12.53 -3.54
N GLY A 46 2.75 12.32 -2.36
CA GLY A 46 1.99 12.10 -1.13
C GLY A 46 1.12 10.85 -1.14
N ASN A 47 1.45 9.86 -1.99
CA ASN A 47 0.66 8.65 -2.25
C ASN A 47 -0.74 8.91 -2.87
N ALA A 48 -1.00 10.08 -3.45
CA ALA A 48 -2.21 10.37 -4.21
C ALA A 48 -2.10 9.77 -5.63
N TYR A 49 -2.60 8.53 -5.84
CA TYR A 49 -2.32 7.78 -7.06
C TYR A 49 -3.49 6.98 -7.63
N VAL A 50 -4.62 6.86 -6.93
CA VAL A 50 -5.75 6.01 -7.33
C VAL A 50 -6.38 6.43 -8.66
N ALA A 51 -6.31 7.72 -9.00
CA ALA A 51 -6.88 8.29 -10.23
C ALA A 51 -5.87 8.39 -11.39
N ILE A 52 -4.60 8.07 -11.18
CA ILE A 52 -3.58 8.13 -12.23
C ILE A 52 -2.97 6.78 -12.60
N ALA A 53 -2.72 5.89 -11.73
CA ALA A 53 -2.24 4.50 -11.84
C ALA A 53 -1.96 3.98 -13.29
N ASP A 54 -1.16 4.74 -14.08
CA ASP A 54 -0.92 4.53 -15.51
C ASP A 54 0.32 3.66 -15.81
N ASP A 55 0.82 2.97 -14.79
CA ASP A 55 1.91 1.99 -14.84
C ASP A 55 1.51 0.66 -14.18
N ALA A 56 2.38 -0.36 -14.16
CA ALA A 56 2.04 -1.67 -13.61
C ALA A 56 1.68 -1.65 -12.10
N ASN A 57 1.97 -0.55 -11.38
CA ASN A 57 1.50 -0.35 -10.01
C ASN A 57 -0.04 -0.21 -9.92
N ALA A 58 -0.75 -0.08 -11.05
CA ALA A 58 -2.22 -0.16 -11.11
C ALA A 58 -2.77 -1.42 -10.44
N THR A 59 -2.05 -2.53 -10.49
CA THR A 59 -2.38 -3.79 -9.80
C THR A 59 -2.51 -3.64 -8.29
N TYR A 60 -1.88 -2.62 -7.71
CA TYR A 60 -1.95 -2.29 -6.29
C TYR A 60 -2.93 -1.15 -6.00
N TYR A 61 -2.85 -0.04 -6.76
CA TYR A 61 -3.60 1.18 -6.44
C TYR A 61 -5.04 1.15 -6.92
N ASN A 62 -5.26 0.71 -8.17
CA ASN A 62 -6.59 0.67 -8.78
C ASN A 62 -6.61 -0.26 -10.01
N PRO A 63 -7.14 -1.48 -9.91
CA PRO A 63 -7.16 -2.40 -11.03
C PRO A 63 -8.00 -1.92 -12.23
N ALA A 64 -8.91 -0.96 -12.07
CA ALA A 64 -9.66 -0.38 -13.19
C ALA A 64 -8.75 0.36 -14.19
N ALA A 65 -7.62 0.89 -13.71
CA ALA A 65 -6.65 1.60 -14.56
C ALA A 65 -5.97 0.67 -15.58
N LEU A 66 -5.95 -0.64 -15.33
CA LEU A 66 -5.43 -1.61 -16.29
C LEU A 66 -6.16 -1.56 -17.64
N ALA A 67 -7.44 -1.14 -17.66
CA ALA A 67 -8.23 -1.06 -18.88
C ALA A 67 -7.60 -0.18 -19.97
N ASP A 68 -6.81 0.82 -19.57
CA ASP A 68 -6.17 1.78 -20.48
C ASP A 68 -4.81 1.32 -21.03
N PHE A 69 -4.29 0.19 -20.58
CA PHE A 69 -2.98 -0.27 -20.99
C PHE A 69 -3.03 -0.91 -22.37
N ASN A 70 -2.15 -0.44 -23.24
CA ASN A 70 -2.00 -0.93 -24.62
C ASN A 70 -0.65 -1.58 -24.88
N ARG A 71 0.22 -1.64 -23.86
CA ARG A 71 1.55 -2.25 -23.90
C ARG A 71 1.76 -3.08 -22.64
N ARG A 72 2.63 -4.05 -22.74
CA ARG A 72 3.13 -4.78 -21.57
C ARG A 72 3.95 -3.85 -20.72
N SER A 73 3.79 -3.94 -19.41
CA SER A 73 4.53 -3.12 -18.47
C SER A 73 4.99 -3.94 -17.29
N VAL A 74 6.17 -3.64 -16.81
CA VAL A 74 6.74 -4.16 -15.56
C VAL A 74 7.03 -2.97 -14.66
N SER A 75 6.72 -3.08 -13.39
CA SER A 75 7.19 -2.15 -12.36
C SER A 75 7.83 -2.92 -11.22
N THR A 76 8.88 -2.36 -10.64
CA THR A 76 9.50 -2.87 -9.43
C THR A 76 9.82 -1.73 -8.49
N THR A 77 9.69 -1.97 -7.20
CA THR A 77 10.01 -1.00 -6.15
C THR A 77 10.72 -1.69 -5.01
N PHE A 78 11.70 -1.00 -4.45
CA PHE A 78 12.40 -1.41 -3.24
C PHE A 78 12.58 -0.21 -2.32
N TYR A 79 12.31 -0.40 -1.04
CA TYR A 79 12.60 0.59 -0.02
C TYR A 79 12.68 0.00 1.39
N LYS A 80 13.26 0.76 2.31
CA LYS A 80 13.27 0.47 3.75
C LYS A 80 12.28 1.41 4.44
N PRO A 81 11.16 0.91 4.99
CA PRO A 81 10.14 1.76 5.60
C PRO A 81 10.63 2.44 6.89
N VAL A 82 11.55 1.82 7.62
CA VAL A 82 12.08 2.32 8.90
C VAL A 82 13.61 2.16 8.97
N PRO A 83 14.38 2.84 8.09
CA PRO A 83 15.80 2.56 7.90
C PRO A 83 16.65 2.86 9.14
N ASN A 84 16.17 3.73 10.03
CA ASN A 84 16.87 4.11 11.26
C ASN A 84 16.55 3.20 12.46
N LEU A 85 15.48 2.39 12.36
CA LEU A 85 15.07 1.47 13.42
C LEU A 85 15.73 0.10 13.26
N ALA A 86 15.68 -0.45 12.03
CA ALA A 86 16.25 -1.75 11.73
C ALA A 86 16.72 -1.80 10.27
N SER A 87 17.94 -2.31 10.05
CA SER A 87 18.56 -2.34 8.71
C SER A 87 18.05 -3.47 7.82
N ASP A 88 17.43 -4.49 8.40
CA ASP A 88 16.92 -5.72 7.78
C ASP A 88 15.40 -5.71 7.53
N ILE A 89 14.71 -4.61 7.91
CA ILE A 89 13.32 -4.36 7.53
C ILE A 89 13.30 -3.68 6.15
N PHE A 90 12.69 -4.34 5.18
CA PHE A 90 12.52 -3.81 3.83
C PHE A 90 11.24 -4.30 3.19
N SER A 91 10.73 -3.53 2.22
CA SER A 91 9.62 -3.92 1.37
C SER A 91 10.05 -3.89 -0.10
N SER A 92 9.60 -4.88 -0.83
CA SER A 92 9.77 -4.99 -2.27
C SER A 92 8.45 -5.31 -2.95
N PHE A 93 8.28 -4.75 -4.14
CA PHE A 93 7.11 -4.95 -4.97
C PHE A 93 7.54 -5.19 -6.41
N ALA A 94 6.86 -6.10 -7.08
CA ALA A 94 6.98 -6.28 -8.52
C ALA A 94 5.60 -6.52 -9.12
N ALA A 95 5.37 -5.95 -10.30
CA ALA A 95 4.14 -6.13 -11.05
C ALA A 95 4.42 -6.25 -12.54
N TYR A 96 3.56 -7.02 -13.22
CA TYR A 96 3.54 -7.20 -14.65
C TYR A 96 2.12 -7.04 -15.18
N THR A 97 1.97 -6.35 -16.31
CA THR A 97 0.69 -6.19 -16.97
C THR A 97 0.75 -6.65 -18.42
N HIS A 98 -0.33 -7.31 -18.84
CA HIS A 98 -0.48 -7.84 -20.18
C HIS A 98 -1.80 -7.39 -20.79
N PRO A 99 -1.77 -6.57 -21.85
CA PRO A 99 -2.97 -6.15 -22.56
C PRO A 99 -3.46 -7.26 -23.51
N PHE A 100 -4.79 -7.48 -23.49
CA PHE A 100 -5.47 -8.34 -24.45
C PHE A 100 -6.46 -7.50 -25.25
N GLN A 101 -6.31 -7.53 -26.58
CA GLN A 101 -7.19 -6.75 -27.45
C GLN A 101 -8.65 -7.21 -27.34
N GLY A 102 -9.54 -6.29 -27.04
CA GLY A 102 -10.99 -6.51 -27.09
C GLY A 102 -11.63 -7.17 -25.85
N ILE A 103 -10.83 -7.70 -24.90
CA ILE A 103 -11.36 -8.36 -23.71
C ILE A 103 -10.91 -7.75 -22.39
N GLY A 104 -9.95 -6.84 -22.39
CA GLY A 104 -9.41 -6.21 -21.19
C GLY A 104 -7.98 -6.66 -20.90
N ASN A 105 -7.43 -6.28 -19.75
CA ASN A 105 -6.02 -6.42 -19.44
C ASN A 105 -5.84 -7.18 -18.13
N LEU A 106 -4.83 -8.05 -18.09
CA LEU A 106 -4.42 -8.77 -16.89
C LEU A 106 -3.23 -8.10 -16.24
N GLY A 107 -3.16 -8.21 -14.92
CA GLY A 107 -2.03 -7.81 -14.10
C GLY A 107 -1.66 -8.90 -13.11
N PHE A 108 -0.37 -9.00 -12.80
CA PHE A 108 0.17 -9.87 -11.76
C PHE A 108 1.04 -9.04 -10.85
N SER A 109 0.96 -9.25 -9.55
CA SER A 109 1.78 -8.54 -8.58
C SER A 109 2.23 -9.42 -7.44
N ILE A 110 3.39 -9.07 -6.89
CA ILE A 110 3.92 -9.62 -5.66
C ILE A 110 4.39 -8.47 -4.78
N ILE A 111 3.98 -8.48 -3.51
CA ILE A 111 4.56 -7.68 -2.45
C ILE A 111 5.22 -8.62 -1.44
N TYR A 112 6.45 -8.30 -1.05
CA TYR A 112 7.18 -9.02 -0.02
C TYR A 112 7.79 -8.01 0.95
N THR A 113 7.53 -8.21 2.23
CA THR A 113 8.07 -7.36 3.28
C THR A 113 8.77 -8.23 4.32
N SER A 114 10.08 -8.01 4.48
CA SER A 114 10.83 -8.54 5.61
C SER A 114 10.56 -7.65 6.83
N LEU A 115 10.14 -8.26 7.93
CA LEU A 115 9.96 -7.62 9.23
C LEU A 115 11.21 -7.78 10.12
N GLY A 116 12.30 -8.25 9.52
CA GLY A 116 13.61 -8.40 10.15
C GLY A 116 13.78 -9.67 10.96
N LYS A 117 14.97 -9.81 11.51
CA LYS A 117 15.33 -10.90 12.43
C LYS A 117 14.87 -10.60 13.84
N GLN A 118 14.35 -11.60 14.49
CA GLN A 118 13.89 -11.55 15.88
C GLN A 118 14.55 -12.66 16.70
N PHE A 119 14.67 -12.45 18.00
CA PHE A 119 15.23 -13.42 18.93
C PHE A 119 14.11 -14.07 19.75
N HIS A 120 14.06 -15.37 19.71
CA HIS A 120 13.22 -16.13 20.61
C HIS A 120 13.93 -16.26 21.97
N THR A 121 13.28 -15.82 23.04
CA THR A 121 13.83 -15.87 24.40
C THR A 121 12.87 -16.59 25.33
N ASP A 122 13.43 -17.32 26.30
CA ASP A 122 12.65 -17.91 27.40
C ASP A 122 12.19 -16.83 28.41
N ALA A 123 11.42 -17.26 29.42
CA ALA A 123 10.92 -16.37 30.48
C ALA A 123 12.04 -15.75 31.33
N GLN A 124 13.24 -16.29 31.29
CA GLN A 124 14.44 -15.84 31.98
C GLN A 124 15.30 -14.91 31.12
N GLY A 125 14.95 -14.75 29.83
CA GLY A 125 15.68 -13.90 28.88
C GLY A 125 16.81 -14.60 28.13
N ASN A 126 16.96 -15.95 28.27
CA ASN A 126 17.95 -16.70 27.51
C ASN A 126 17.52 -16.85 26.07
N SER A 127 18.46 -16.73 25.14
CA SER A 127 18.16 -16.90 23.69
C SER A 127 17.84 -18.38 23.40
N LEU A 128 16.69 -18.61 22.77
CA LEU A 128 16.25 -19.90 22.23
C LEU A 128 16.48 -20.05 20.73
N GLY A 129 17.00 -18.99 20.08
CA GLY A 129 17.28 -18.97 18.66
C GLY A 129 16.83 -17.68 17.97
N GLU A 130 17.11 -17.59 16.68
CA GLU A 130 16.70 -16.49 15.79
C GLU A 130 15.62 -16.97 14.82
N PHE A 131 14.70 -16.09 14.45
CA PHE A 131 13.76 -16.29 13.36
C PHE A 131 13.56 -15.01 12.54
N THR A 132 13.06 -15.14 11.33
CA THR A 132 12.74 -14.00 10.46
C THR A 132 11.25 -13.96 10.24
N SER A 133 10.66 -12.79 10.52
CA SER A 133 9.25 -12.53 10.21
C SER A 133 9.12 -11.88 8.83
N PHE A 134 8.07 -12.22 8.08
CA PHE A 134 7.80 -11.66 6.77
C PHE A 134 6.31 -11.71 6.42
N GLY A 135 5.92 -10.78 5.55
CA GLY A 135 4.63 -10.80 4.88
C GLY A 135 4.79 -10.93 3.36
N MET A 136 3.91 -11.69 2.72
CA MET A 136 3.87 -11.89 1.27
C MET A 136 2.43 -11.81 0.75
N GLY A 137 2.22 -11.02 -0.29
CA GLY A 137 0.96 -10.94 -1.03
C GLY A 137 1.17 -11.22 -2.51
N LEU A 138 0.35 -12.10 -3.10
CA LEU A 138 0.31 -12.37 -4.53
C LEU A 138 -1.02 -11.90 -5.08
N GLY A 139 -1.02 -11.11 -6.16
CA GLY A 139 -2.21 -10.55 -6.78
C GLY A 139 -2.36 -10.93 -8.25
N VAL A 140 -3.58 -11.25 -8.65
CA VAL A 140 -3.99 -11.37 -10.05
C VAL A 140 -5.10 -10.38 -10.29
N SER A 141 -4.88 -9.44 -11.21
CA SER A 141 -5.78 -8.33 -11.49
C SER A 141 -6.35 -8.43 -12.90
N TYR A 142 -7.55 -7.96 -13.07
CA TYR A 142 -8.20 -7.78 -14.37
C TYR A 142 -8.86 -6.42 -14.44
N GLY A 143 -8.67 -5.71 -15.55
CA GLY A 143 -9.32 -4.42 -15.79
C GLY A 143 -9.84 -4.30 -17.21
N THR A 144 -11.03 -3.71 -17.37
CA THR A 144 -11.69 -3.53 -18.66
C THR A 144 -12.54 -2.27 -18.70
N HIS A 145 -12.79 -1.77 -19.91
CA HIS A 145 -13.76 -0.69 -20.13
C HIS A 145 -15.19 -1.25 -20.06
N LEU A 146 -15.98 -0.71 -19.15
CA LEU A 146 -17.43 -0.95 -19.11
C LEU A 146 -18.16 -0.05 -20.12
N PHE A 147 -17.71 1.21 -20.22
CA PHE A 147 -18.12 2.19 -21.23
C PHE A 147 -16.89 2.93 -21.71
N LYS A 148 -17.05 3.73 -22.77
CA LYS A 148 -15.94 4.48 -23.41
C LYS A 148 -15.10 5.31 -22.41
N ASN A 149 -15.74 5.81 -21.36
CA ASN A 149 -15.13 6.69 -20.36
C ASN A 149 -15.19 6.12 -18.92
N LEU A 150 -15.64 4.88 -18.75
CA LEU A 150 -15.76 4.22 -17.47
C LEU A 150 -15.09 2.85 -17.53
N SER A 151 -14.14 2.63 -16.65
CA SER A 151 -13.42 1.38 -16.49
C SER A 151 -13.70 0.77 -15.12
N VAL A 152 -13.66 -0.54 -15.06
CA VAL A 152 -13.78 -1.35 -13.83
C VAL A 152 -12.65 -2.34 -13.76
N GLY A 153 -12.29 -2.74 -12.55
CA GLY A 153 -11.26 -3.74 -12.36
C GLY A 153 -11.43 -4.47 -11.04
N VAL A 154 -10.86 -5.66 -11.00
CA VAL A 154 -10.84 -6.52 -9.82
C VAL A 154 -9.45 -7.12 -9.64
N THR A 155 -9.09 -7.40 -8.39
CA THR A 155 -7.88 -8.16 -8.04
C THR A 155 -8.26 -9.26 -7.08
N ALA A 156 -7.78 -10.48 -7.32
CA ALA A 156 -7.79 -11.55 -6.32
C ALA A 156 -6.40 -11.65 -5.71
N LYS A 157 -6.33 -11.72 -4.37
CA LYS A 157 -5.07 -11.78 -3.61
C LYS A 157 -4.99 -13.04 -2.78
N PHE A 158 -3.81 -13.62 -2.74
CA PHE A 158 -3.37 -14.58 -1.72
C PHE A 158 -2.42 -13.86 -0.77
N ILE A 159 -2.63 -14.01 0.54
CA ILE A 159 -1.90 -13.30 1.59
C ILE A 159 -1.35 -14.33 2.56
N HIS A 160 -0.05 -14.23 2.84
CA HIS A 160 0.62 -15.06 3.84
C HIS A 160 1.53 -14.18 4.69
N GLU A 161 1.41 -14.31 6.00
CA GLU A 161 2.26 -13.62 6.97
C GLU A 161 2.81 -14.63 7.97
N ASN A 162 4.11 -14.59 8.16
CA ASN A 162 4.82 -15.42 9.13
C ASN A 162 5.46 -14.49 10.16
N LEU A 163 4.91 -14.50 11.38
CA LEU A 163 5.39 -13.71 12.50
C LEU A 163 6.35 -14.49 13.40
N SER A 164 6.35 -15.85 13.31
CA SER A 164 7.24 -16.69 14.10
C SER A 164 7.47 -18.04 13.40
N ASN A 165 8.72 -18.46 13.29
CA ASN A 165 9.09 -19.81 12.84
C ASN A 165 8.94 -20.89 13.91
N SER A 166 8.47 -20.53 15.08
CA SER A 166 8.25 -21.50 16.16
C SER A 166 6.97 -22.27 15.88
N SER A 167 7.07 -23.58 15.71
CA SER A 167 5.92 -24.48 15.60
C SER A 167 5.06 -24.55 16.86
N ASN A 168 5.46 -23.86 17.93
CA ASN A 168 4.82 -23.82 19.24
C ASN A 168 4.82 -22.42 19.83
N VAL A 169 4.19 -21.46 19.14
CA VAL A 169 3.86 -20.16 19.77
C VAL A 169 2.75 -20.43 20.77
N GLN A 170 3.00 -20.16 22.03
CA GLN A 170 2.02 -20.32 23.08
C GLN A 170 1.60 -18.94 23.62
N VAL A 171 0.31 -18.66 23.55
CA VAL A 171 -0.31 -17.48 24.18
C VAL A 171 -1.38 -17.98 25.15
N GLY A 172 -1.09 -17.87 26.46
CA GLY A 172 -1.92 -18.50 27.46
C GLY A 172 -1.85 -20.03 27.37
N ASP A 173 -2.99 -20.69 27.25
CA ASP A 173 -3.13 -22.14 27.09
C ASP A 173 -3.16 -22.59 25.61
N GLU A 174 -3.17 -21.66 24.68
CA GLU A 174 -3.30 -21.93 23.24
C GLU A 174 -1.95 -22.03 22.55
N ARG A 175 -1.88 -22.90 21.53
CA ARG A 175 -0.68 -23.15 20.74
C ARG A 175 -0.98 -22.95 19.26
N GLY A 176 -0.12 -22.19 18.58
CA GLY A 176 -0.23 -21.95 17.16
C GLY A 176 1.13 -21.86 16.47
N LYS A 177 1.09 -21.72 15.16
CA LYS A 177 2.32 -21.64 14.33
C LYS A 177 2.87 -20.20 14.22
N GLY A 178 2.12 -19.18 14.66
CA GLY A 178 2.49 -17.77 14.47
C GLY A 178 2.52 -17.36 12.99
N ALA A 179 1.85 -18.11 12.13
CA ALA A 179 1.74 -17.83 10.72
C ALA A 179 0.27 -17.88 10.29
N GLY A 180 -0.14 -16.92 9.50
CA GLY A 180 -1.50 -16.81 9.00
C GLY A 180 -1.55 -16.77 7.47
N THR A 181 -2.69 -17.17 6.93
CA THR A 181 -2.98 -17.13 5.49
C THR A 181 -4.42 -16.67 5.29
N SER A 182 -4.62 -15.78 4.33
CA SER A 182 -5.93 -15.29 3.97
C SER A 182 -6.03 -15.00 2.47
N PHE A 183 -7.23 -14.69 1.99
CA PHE A 183 -7.50 -14.26 0.64
C PHE A 183 -8.21 -12.91 0.69
N ALA A 184 -7.99 -12.07 -0.32
CA ALA A 184 -8.67 -10.79 -0.43
C ALA A 184 -9.03 -10.45 -1.87
N GLY A 185 -10.00 -9.56 -2.03
CA GLY A 185 -10.36 -8.93 -3.28
C GLY A 185 -10.12 -7.43 -3.24
N ASP A 186 -9.72 -6.86 -4.37
CA ASP A 186 -9.81 -5.42 -4.59
C ASP A 186 -10.79 -5.14 -5.73
N PHE A 187 -11.45 -3.99 -5.63
CA PHE A 187 -12.41 -3.50 -6.61
C PHE A 187 -12.04 -2.07 -6.99
N GLY A 188 -11.97 -1.81 -8.28
CA GLY A 188 -11.61 -0.51 -8.82
C GLY A 188 -12.66 0.04 -9.76
N LEU A 189 -12.81 1.35 -9.73
CA LEU A 189 -13.61 2.13 -10.65
C LEU A 189 -12.77 3.34 -11.12
N MET A 190 -12.82 3.66 -12.43
CA MET A 190 -12.16 4.84 -12.98
C MET A 190 -13.06 5.45 -14.05
N TRP A 191 -13.38 6.73 -13.87
CA TRP A 191 -14.22 7.51 -14.76
C TRP A 191 -13.46 8.71 -15.32
N LYS A 192 -13.44 8.84 -16.64
CA LYS A 192 -12.78 9.92 -17.38
C LYS A 192 -13.83 10.78 -18.11
N PRO A 193 -14.51 11.71 -17.41
CA PRO A 193 -15.54 12.55 -18.02
C PRO A 193 -14.97 13.44 -19.12
N GLN A 194 -13.70 13.80 -19.01
CA GLN A 194 -12.95 14.62 -19.98
C GLN A 194 -11.53 14.07 -20.10
N SER A 195 -10.84 14.38 -21.19
CA SER A 195 -9.47 13.94 -21.46
C SER A 195 -8.43 14.41 -20.43
N ARG A 196 -8.75 15.42 -19.64
CA ARG A 196 -7.88 16.03 -18.63
C ARG A 196 -8.33 15.79 -17.19
N LEU A 197 -9.45 15.11 -16.98
CA LEU A 197 -10.04 14.87 -15.68
C LEU A 197 -10.32 13.38 -15.50
N THR A 198 -9.81 12.82 -14.42
CA THR A 198 -10.08 11.44 -13.99
C THR A 198 -10.61 11.47 -12.57
N VAL A 199 -11.68 10.73 -12.32
CA VAL A 199 -12.20 10.43 -10.98
C VAL A 199 -12.14 8.92 -10.80
N ALA A 200 -11.64 8.47 -9.67
CA ALA A 200 -11.46 7.04 -9.44
C ALA A 200 -11.76 6.66 -7.99
N ALA A 201 -12.18 5.43 -7.80
CA ALA A 201 -12.38 4.83 -6.49
C ALA A 201 -11.76 3.43 -6.46
N ALA A 202 -11.23 3.05 -5.32
CA ALA A 202 -10.75 1.71 -5.05
C ALA A 202 -11.16 1.26 -3.65
N LEU A 203 -11.70 0.05 -3.55
CA LEU A 203 -11.94 -0.68 -2.32
C LEU A 203 -10.95 -1.84 -2.28
N ARG A 204 -10.08 -1.90 -1.27
CA ARG A 204 -8.97 -2.84 -1.24
C ARG A 204 -8.99 -3.75 -0.03
N ASN A 205 -8.37 -4.93 -0.19
CA ASN A 205 -8.15 -5.93 0.84
C ASN A 205 -9.44 -6.49 1.47
N VAL A 206 -10.53 -6.57 0.72
CA VAL A 206 -11.80 -7.15 1.16
C VAL A 206 -11.66 -8.66 1.29
N GLY A 207 -11.70 -9.18 2.50
CA GLY A 207 -11.50 -10.61 2.76
C GLY A 207 -11.84 -10.98 4.21
N PRO A 208 -11.81 -12.28 4.52
CA PRO A 208 -12.04 -12.76 5.88
C PRO A 208 -10.89 -12.35 6.81
N ASN A 209 -11.18 -12.33 8.10
CA ASN A 209 -10.16 -12.14 9.13
C ASN A 209 -9.05 -13.20 9.02
N MET A 210 -7.85 -12.83 9.44
CA MET A 210 -6.66 -13.69 9.40
C MET A 210 -6.35 -14.23 10.78
N THR A 211 -6.12 -15.52 10.85
CA THR A 211 -5.83 -16.24 12.11
C THR A 211 -4.38 -16.67 12.14
N PHE A 212 -3.71 -16.42 13.26
CA PHE A 212 -2.32 -16.84 13.50
C PHE A 212 -2.22 -17.99 14.51
N ILE A 213 -3.12 -18.05 15.50
CA ILE A 213 -3.11 -19.04 16.59
C ILE A 213 -4.48 -19.70 16.68
N ASP A 214 -5.52 -18.95 17.03
CA ASP A 214 -6.90 -19.42 17.19
C ASP A 214 -7.88 -18.55 16.40
N ALA A 215 -8.98 -19.16 15.96
CA ALA A 215 -10.04 -18.48 15.20
C ALA A 215 -10.74 -17.36 16.00
N ASP A 216 -10.85 -17.52 17.32
CA ASP A 216 -11.44 -16.51 18.21
C ASP A 216 -10.56 -15.26 18.38
N GLN A 217 -9.30 -15.32 17.92
CA GLN A 217 -8.32 -14.24 17.92
C GLN A 217 -7.97 -13.77 16.50
N ALA A 218 -8.85 -13.99 15.54
CA ALA A 218 -8.64 -13.58 14.17
C ALA A 218 -8.72 -12.04 14.04
N ASP A 219 -7.74 -11.45 13.38
CA ASP A 219 -7.66 -10.01 13.14
C ASP A 219 -8.15 -9.68 11.72
N PRO A 220 -8.83 -8.54 11.53
CA PRO A 220 -9.31 -8.12 10.22
C PRO A 220 -8.16 -7.83 9.26
N LEU A 221 -8.37 -8.01 7.96
CA LEU A 221 -7.45 -7.50 6.96
C LEU A 221 -7.50 -5.96 6.93
N PRO A 222 -6.45 -5.27 6.43
CA PRO A 222 -6.41 -3.83 6.35
C PRO A 222 -7.27 -3.32 5.19
N GLN A 223 -8.59 -3.55 5.30
CA GLN A 223 -9.57 -3.09 4.33
C GLN A 223 -9.57 -1.57 4.29
N ASN A 224 -9.67 -0.99 3.09
CA ASN A 224 -9.68 0.47 2.94
C ASN A 224 -10.39 0.89 1.67
N PHE A 225 -10.92 2.10 1.72
CA PHE A 225 -11.53 2.78 0.58
C PHE A 225 -10.73 4.02 0.23
N THR A 226 -10.49 4.23 -1.06
CA THR A 226 -9.82 5.42 -1.57
C THR A 226 -10.65 6.04 -2.69
N LEU A 227 -10.91 7.33 -2.59
CA LEU A 227 -11.52 8.14 -3.64
C LEU A 227 -10.51 9.19 -4.10
N GLY A 228 -10.28 9.29 -5.40
CA GLY A 228 -9.29 10.21 -5.94
C GLY A 228 -9.73 10.96 -7.18
N VAL A 229 -9.10 12.09 -7.38
CA VAL A 229 -9.28 12.95 -8.55
C VAL A 229 -7.92 13.34 -9.09
N ALA A 230 -7.73 13.23 -10.40
CA ALA A 230 -6.55 13.70 -11.11
C ALA A 230 -6.96 14.68 -12.22
N PHE A 231 -6.24 15.79 -12.30
CA PHE A 231 -6.48 16.84 -13.29
C PHE A 231 -5.18 17.30 -13.93
N VAL A 232 -5.20 17.47 -15.26
CA VAL A 232 -4.08 17.93 -16.07
C VAL A 232 -4.38 19.35 -16.57
N PRO A 233 -4.12 20.40 -15.77
CA PRO A 233 -4.43 21.79 -16.15
C PRO A 233 -3.65 22.26 -17.37
N TYR A 234 -2.45 21.73 -17.56
CA TYR A 234 -1.57 22.12 -18.65
C TYR A 234 -0.91 20.91 -19.32
N LYS A 235 -0.97 20.86 -20.64
CA LYS A 235 -0.28 19.88 -21.46
C LYS A 235 -0.05 20.44 -22.85
N ASN A 236 1.22 20.38 -23.30
CA ASN A 236 1.64 20.61 -24.67
C ASN A 236 2.64 19.53 -25.11
N ASP A 237 3.26 19.66 -26.28
CA ASP A 237 4.17 18.65 -26.84
C ASP A 237 5.43 18.43 -25.99
N LYS A 238 5.85 19.42 -25.20
CA LYS A 238 7.09 19.38 -24.42
C LYS A 238 6.86 19.23 -22.92
N SER A 239 5.70 19.60 -22.40
CA SER A 239 5.50 19.68 -20.96
C SER A 239 4.07 19.36 -20.57
N SER A 240 3.91 18.67 -19.44
CA SER A 240 2.62 18.44 -18.79
C SER A 240 2.70 18.72 -17.30
N PHE A 241 1.61 19.22 -16.75
CA PHE A 241 1.44 19.43 -15.33
C PHE A 241 0.19 18.69 -14.86
N LEU A 242 0.35 17.84 -13.84
CA LEU A 242 -0.70 17.03 -13.25
C LEU A 242 -0.86 17.43 -11.78
N ILE A 243 -2.08 17.51 -11.32
CA ILE A 243 -2.45 17.62 -9.91
C ILE A 243 -3.35 16.43 -9.57
N THR A 244 -3.13 15.81 -8.44
CA THR A 244 -3.93 14.70 -7.95
C THR A 244 -4.23 14.82 -6.47
N THR A 245 -5.37 14.32 -6.04
CA THR A 245 -5.75 14.25 -4.63
C THR A 245 -6.51 12.97 -4.36
N ASP A 246 -6.22 12.33 -3.24
CA ASP A 246 -6.92 11.14 -2.76
C ASP A 246 -7.43 11.38 -1.33
N ILE A 247 -8.62 10.89 -1.06
CA ILE A 247 -9.20 10.72 0.27
C ILE A 247 -9.16 9.22 0.56
N TYR A 248 -8.48 8.85 1.64
CA TYR A 248 -8.29 7.46 2.05
C TYR A 248 -8.97 7.23 3.40
N LYS A 249 -9.75 6.19 3.52
CA LYS A 249 -10.43 5.77 4.74
C LYS A 249 -10.08 4.31 5.04
N PRO A 250 -9.44 3.99 6.20
CA PRO A 250 -9.32 2.63 6.69
C PRO A 250 -10.71 2.11 7.12
N LEU A 251 -10.96 0.83 6.87
CA LEU A 251 -12.24 0.16 7.16
C LEU A 251 -12.07 -1.17 7.94
N PRO A 252 -10.96 -1.43 8.66
CA PRO A 252 -10.87 -2.67 9.41
C PRO A 252 -11.87 -2.67 10.56
N ASP A 253 -12.61 -3.77 10.68
CA ASP A 253 -13.58 -4.00 11.73
C ASP A 253 -13.50 -5.47 12.14
N ARG A 254 -13.10 -5.73 13.39
CA ARG A 254 -12.89 -7.09 13.89
C ARG A 254 -14.16 -7.92 13.84
N ASP A 255 -15.28 -7.33 14.18
CA ASP A 255 -16.58 -8.00 14.24
C ASP A 255 -17.23 -8.10 12.86
N GLY A 256 -16.88 -7.20 11.94
CA GLY A 256 -17.37 -7.15 10.56
C GLY A 256 -16.81 -8.26 9.66
N GLY A 257 -15.61 -8.77 9.96
CA GLY A 257 -14.97 -9.81 9.17
C GLY A 257 -14.90 -9.45 7.69
N PHE A 258 -15.41 -10.30 6.81
CA PHE A 258 -15.48 -10.03 5.37
C PHE A 258 -16.26 -8.75 5.04
N PHE A 259 -17.27 -8.40 5.83
CA PHE A 259 -18.14 -7.23 5.61
C PHE A 259 -17.63 -5.95 6.26
N SER A 260 -16.41 -5.90 6.77
CA SER A 260 -15.80 -4.69 7.36
C SER A 260 -15.90 -3.47 6.44
N PHE A 261 -15.87 -3.69 5.12
CA PHE A 261 -16.05 -2.61 4.14
C PHE A 261 -17.44 -1.93 4.19
N VAL A 262 -18.40 -2.52 4.89
CA VAL A 262 -19.72 -1.92 5.16
C VAL A 262 -19.80 -1.39 6.58
N THR A 263 -19.41 -2.19 7.56
CA THR A 263 -19.55 -1.88 8.99
C THR A 263 -18.51 -0.86 9.46
N GLY A 264 -17.30 -0.87 8.89
CA GLY A 264 -16.21 0.05 9.21
C GLY A 264 -16.47 1.55 8.89
N TRP A 265 -17.66 1.88 8.36
CA TRP A 265 -18.09 3.27 8.16
C TRP A 265 -18.79 3.88 9.37
N THR A 266 -19.20 3.09 10.35
CA THR A 266 -20.11 3.51 11.42
C THR A 266 -19.70 3.01 12.80
N ASN A 267 -18.47 2.55 12.94
CA ASN A 267 -18.02 1.92 14.19
C ASN A 267 -17.70 2.92 15.30
N ASP A 268 -17.45 4.19 14.93
CA ASP A 268 -17.06 5.25 15.83
C ASP A 268 -18.05 6.40 15.87
N THR A 269 -17.80 7.37 16.74
CA THR A 269 -18.53 8.64 16.73
C THR A 269 -18.21 9.41 15.44
N PRO A 270 -19.13 10.27 14.92
CA PRO A 270 -18.87 11.04 13.71
C PRO A 270 -17.55 11.84 13.74
N ASP A 271 -17.16 12.38 14.89
CA ASP A 271 -15.92 13.14 15.05
C ASP A 271 -14.67 12.23 14.94
N ALA A 272 -14.73 11.00 15.42
CA ALA A 272 -13.65 10.01 15.30
C ALA A 272 -13.54 9.52 13.84
N GLU A 273 -14.67 9.22 13.20
CA GLU A 273 -14.75 8.81 11.80
C GLU A 273 -14.09 9.81 10.82
N PHE A 274 -14.22 11.11 11.08
CA PHE A 274 -13.56 12.14 10.26
C PHE A 274 -12.03 12.22 10.50
N LYS A 275 -11.57 11.87 11.70
CA LYS A 275 -10.13 11.86 12.02
C LYS A 275 -9.39 10.69 11.38
N ASP A 276 -10.09 9.58 11.13
CA ASP A 276 -9.53 8.40 10.45
C ASP A 276 -9.33 8.62 8.93
N ILE A 277 -9.71 9.77 8.41
CA ILE A 277 -9.59 10.06 6.98
C ILE A 277 -8.23 10.71 6.69
N ASP A 278 -7.44 10.04 5.84
CA ASP A 278 -6.23 10.61 5.29
C ASP A 278 -6.51 11.46 4.05
N TYR A 279 -5.84 12.58 3.98
CA TYR A 279 -5.84 13.47 2.82
C TYR A 279 -4.48 13.44 2.14
N LYS A 280 -4.46 13.11 0.86
CA LYS A 280 -3.26 13.01 0.06
C LYS A 280 -3.36 13.96 -1.12
N ILE A 281 -2.32 14.73 -1.37
CA ILE A 281 -2.24 15.64 -2.53
C ILE A 281 -0.89 15.51 -3.19
N GLY A 282 -0.86 15.56 -4.52
CA GLY A 282 0.35 15.46 -5.30
C GLY A 282 0.32 16.33 -6.55
N ALA A 283 1.50 16.70 -6.98
CA ALA A 283 1.72 17.37 -8.25
C ALA A 283 2.93 16.75 -8.99
N GLU A 284 2.81 16.63 -10.30
CA GLU A 284 3.87 16.17 -11.19
C GLU A 284 4.03 17.17 -12.33
N TRP A 285 5.25 17.64 -12.53
CA TRP A 285 5.63 18.35 -13.73
C TRP A 285 6.58 17.46 -14.53
N GLN A 286 6.16 17.13 -15.77
CA GLN A 286 6.96 16.34 -16.70
C GLN A 286 7.41 17.20 -17.85
N TYR A 287 8.68 17.05 -18.25
CA TYR A 287 9.26 17.73 -19.38
C TYR A 287 9.96 16.75 -20.34
N MET A 288 9.59 16.80 -21.61
CA MET A 288 10.15 15.98 -22.68
C MET A 288 11.49 16.58 -23.12
N LEU A 289 12.56 15.85 -22.95
CA LEU A 289 13.90 16.21 -23.43
C LEU A 289 14.04 15.85 -24.92
N SER A 290 13.41 14.74 -25.32
CA SER A 290 13.31 14.28 -26.71
C SER A 290 12.01 13.46 -26.87
N GLU A 291 11.76 12.88 -28.03
CA GLU A 291 10.63 11.98 -28.26
C GLU A 291 10.69 10.74 -27.35
N GLU A 292 11.89 10.31 -26.96
CA GLU A 292 12.11 9.11 -26.17
C GLU A 292 12.46 9.39 -24.71
N SER A 293 12.80 10.63 -24.33
CA SER A 293 13.28 10.94 -23.02
C SER A 293 12.54 12.08 -22.34
N ALA A 294 12.25 11.92 -21.07
CA ALA A 294 11.62 12.91 -20.22
C ALA A 294 12.19 12.87 -18.81
N PHE A 295 12.12 14.01 -18.13
CA PHE A 295 12.27 14.03 -16.68
C PHE A 295 10.98 14.53 -16.03
N ALA A 296 10.80 14.18 -14.76
CA ALA A 296 9.67 14.62 -13.96
C ALA A 296 10.13 15.13 -12.60
N LEU A 297 9.54 16.23 -12.16
CA LEU A 297 9.62 16.75 -10.80
C LEU A 297 8.29 16.51 -10.11
N ARG A 298 8.35 16.04 -8.88
CA ARG A 298 7.15 15.72 -8.10
C ARG A 298 7.25 16.29 -6.71
N ALA A 299 6.10 16.72 -6.20
CA ALA A 299 5.93 17.11 -4.81
C ALA A 299 4.56 16.64 -4.35
N GLY A 300 4.46 16.35 -3.06
CA GLY A 300 3.20 15.91 -2.46
C GLY A 300 3.15 16.18 -0.97
N TYR A 301 1.99 15.90 -0.43
CA TYR A 301 1.73 16.00 0.98
C TYR A 301 0.71 14.95 1.42
N TRP A 302 1.04 14.24 2.47
CA TRP A 302 0.17 13.28 3.12
C TRP A 302 -0.17 13.78 4.52
N HIS A 303 -1.46 13.90 4.78
CA HIS A 303 -2.02 14.28 6.06
C HIS A 303 -2.83 13.11 6.63
N ASP A 304 -2.38 12.61 7.76
CA ASP A 304 -3.00 11.58 8.57
C ASP A 304 -3.20 12.20 9.97
N GLU A 305 -4.45 12.55 10.27
CA GLU A 305 -4.80 13.25 11.52
C GLU A 305 -4.70 12.29 12.71
N ASP A 306 -5.17 11.06 12.55
CA ASP A 306 -5.18 10.06 13.61
C ASP A 306 -3.76 9.58 13.94
N GLY A 307 -2.96 9.21 12.94
CA GLY A 307 -1.55 8.90 13.08
C GLY A 307 -0.66 10.13 13.36
N LYS A 308 -1.24 11.34 13.43
CA LYS A 308 -0.55 12.61 13.65
C LYS A 308 0.62 12.84 12.70
N ARG A 309 0.45 12.42 11.45
CA ARG A 309 1.47 12.51 10.41
C ARG A 309 1.16 13.66 9.46
N LYS A 310 2.17 14.47 9.22
CA LYS A 310 2.15 15.58 8.26
C LYS A 310 3.42 15.49 7.43
N VAL A 311 3.35 14.73 6.35
CA VAL A 311 4.53 14.29 5.60
C VAL A 311 4.58 14.97 4.23
N PRO A 312 5.36 16.04 4.07
CA PRO A 312 5.74 16.52 2.75
C PRO A 312 6.59 15.48 2.03
N THR A 313 6.42 15.35 0.73
CA THR A 313 7.14 14.40 -0.10
C THR A 313 7.70 15.10 -1.34
N ALA A 314 8.80 14.59 -1.85
CA ALA A 314 9.40 15.06 -3.09
C ALA A 314 9.99 13.90 -3.88
N GLY A 315 10.15 14.06 -5.18
CA GLY A 315 10.78 13.03 -6.00
C GLY A 315 11.12 13.48 -7.41
N LEU A 316 11.93 12.64 -8.03
CA LEU A 316 12.40 12.80 -9.39
C LEU A 316 12.05 11.55 -10.21
N GLY A 317 11.77 11.75 -11.49
CA GLY A 317 11.58 10.67 -12.45
C GLY A 317 12.38 10.90 -13.71
N LEU A 318 12.91 9.84 -14.26
CA LEU A 318 13.56 9.79 -15.55
C LEU A 318 12.88 8.74 -16.42
N LYS A 319 12.55 9.11 -17.63
CA LYS A 319 12.07 8.20 -18.66
C LYS A 319 13.07 8.22 -19.81
N TYR A 320 13.46 7.04 -20.25
CA TYR A 320 14.29 6.89 -21.44
C TYR A 320 13.78 5.70 -22.25
N ASN A 321 13.24 6.01 -23.43
CA ASN A 321 12.66 5.01 -24.33
C ASN A 321 11.60 4.13 -23.60
N TRP A 322 11.88 2.86 -23.40
CA TRP A 322 11.02 1.86 -22.76
C TRP A 322 11.22 1.75 -21.24
N ALA A 323 12.19 2.46 -20.67
CA ALA A 323 12.53 2.38 -19.24
C ALA A 323 12.14 3.65 -18.49
N THR A 324 11.71 3.49 -17.26
CA THR A 324 11.50 4.56 -16.28
C THR A 324 12.26 4.27 -15.00
N PHE A 325 12.75 5.31 -14.35
CA PHE A 325 13.38 5.24 -13.05
C PHE A 325 12.89 6.40 -12.19
N ASP A 326 12.43 6.10 -10.99
CA ASP A 326 11.88 7.07 -10.05
C ASP A 326 12.55 6.94 -8.68
N ILE A 327 12.75 8.08 -8.04
CA ILE A 327 13.19 8.18 -6.65
C ILE A 327 12.26 9.12 -5.90
N SER A 328 11.94 8.78 -4.65
CA SER A 328 11.20 9.66 -3.75
C SER A 328 11.82 9.69 -2.37
N TYR A 329 11.50 10.78 -1.66
CA TYR A 329 11.95 11.04 -0.32
C TYR A 329 10.81 11.59 0.53
N PHE A 330 10.64 11.05 1.73
CA PHE A 330 9.76 11.58 2.76
C PHE A 330 10.49 12.62 3.59
N ILE A 331 9.96 13.83 3.64
CA ILE A 331 10.51 14.93 4.43
C ILE A 331 9.89 14.85 5.82
N ASP A 332 10.38 13.92 6.63
CA ASP A 332 9.92 13.70 8.00
C ASP A 332 11.10 13.78 8.98
N ASN A 333 10.84 14.45 10.11
CA ASN A 333 11.83 14.63 11.18
C ASN A 333 11.69 13.58 12.29
N SER A 334 10.68 12.72 12.24
CA SER A 334 10.53 11.63 13.21
C SER A 334 11.72 10.64 13.10
N ALA A 335 12.14 10.10 14.22
CA ALA A 335 13.28 9.17 14.24
C ALA A 335 13.04 7.93 13.37
N ALA A 336 11.79 7.47 13.25
CA ALA A 336 11.43 6.27 12.48
C ALA A 336 11.37 6.51 10.98
N LEU A 337 10.75 7.62 10.53
CA LEU A 337 10.49 7.88 9.10
C LEU A 337 11.55 8.77 8.43
N ARG A 338 12.52 9.26 9.18
CA ARG A 338 13.62 10.05 8.61
C ARG A 338 14.48 9.19 7.67
N ASN A 339 14.86 9.75 6.53
CA ASN A 339 15.69 9.09 5.51
C ASN A 339 15.01 7.92 4.78
N VAL A 340 13.69 7.93 4.66
CA VAL A 340 12.99 6.94 3.83
C VAL A 340 13.09 7.35 2.37
N PHE A 341 13.93 6.62 1.63
CA PHE A 341 14.02 6.69 0.18
C PHE A 341 13.30 5.51 -0.45
N ARG A 342 12.55 5.76 -1.53
CA ARG A 342 12.01 4.71 -2.39
C ARG A 342 12.60 4.81 -3.77
N PHE A 343 12.87 3.65 -4.36
CA PHE A 343 13.41 3.50 -5.71
C PHE A 343 12.46 2.61 -6.50
N SER A 344 12.07 3.09 -7.66
CA SER A 344 11.24 2.30 -8.58
C SER A 344 11.83 2.28 -9.96
N GLY A 345 11.72 1.13 -10.62
CA GLY A 345 12.03 0.96 -12.02
C GLY A 345 10.81 0.45 -12.77
N GLY A 346 10.62 0.92 -14.00
CA GLY A 346 9.54 0.49 -14.88
C GLY A 346 10.05 0.19 -16.28
N PHE A 347 9.37 -0.74 -16.96
CA PHE A 347 9.66 -1.13 -18.35
C PHE A 347 8.35 -1.27 -19.11
N HIS A 348 8.30 -0.72 -20.34
CA HIS A 348 7.15 -0.79 -21.24
C HIS A 348 7.61 -1.35 -22.59
N PHE A 349 6.98 -2.41 -23.11
CA PHE A 349 7.39 -3.09 -24.35
C PHE A 349 6.21 -3.77 -25.08
#